data_fec8955483dad64403cd2816e5722efb
#
_entry.id   fec8955483dad64403cd2816e5722efb
#
_cell.length_a   1.000
_cell.length_b   1.000
_cell.length_c   1.000
_cell.angle_alpha   90.00
_cell.angle_beta   90.00
_cell.angle_gamma   90.00
#
_symmetry.space_group_name_H-M   'P 1'
#
loop_
_entity.id
_entity.type
_entity.pdbx_description
1 polymer ?
#
loop_
_entity_poly.entity_id
_entity_poly.type
_entity_poly.pdbx_seq_one_letter_code
_entity_poly.pdbx_strand_id
1 'polypeptide(L)'
;MPTRWYAGGKGLDDFRKKMLDDKNIVEIHDFLNPTIIFPSKNIRGGVCFILWDNDFNNEKELVKVVTYGDSLLDKKELKRKLKFDGEDIFVRDIQSIQIIKKTKAQEGFLSIESHISPRRPFDLDANIVKIPKKFRSDDKGLKDPVICYGKGKQAGFVEKAEITKNIDWIDKFKVFTPRANNIGTELNDDNLNTFIGKPNTICTESYMVIGVDLNLDEHSAKNLSKYFATKFTRFMHSLGKASQDATSKTYKFVPLQDFAQNFEIDWKKSIPEIDQQLYQKYGLSEEEISFIESKIKPMS
;
A
#
# COMPACT_ATOMS: atom_id res chain seq x y z
N MET A 1 1.98 8.38 21.22
CA MET A 1 2.65 8.85 19.98
C MET A 1 1.91 8.37 18.74
N PRO A 2 2.05 9.02 17.55
CA PRO A 2 1.48 8.50 16.30
C PRO A 2 2.12 7.17 15.90
N THR A 3 1.31 6.26 15.33
CA THR A 3 1.77 4.91 14.94
C THR A 3 2.51 4.84 13.59
N ARG A 4 2.85 5.99 13.00
CA ARG A 4 3.57 6.03 11.70
C ARG A 4 4.86 5.22 11.70
N TRP A 5 5.47 5.00 12.85
CA TRP A 5 6.66 4.19 12.98
C TRP A 5 6.41 2.68 12.80
N TYR A 6 5.16 2.21 12.88
CA TYR A 6 4.83 0.77 12.76
C TYR A 6 5.30 0.18 11.43
N ALA A 7 5.02 0.86 10.32
CA ALA A 7 5.27 0.31 8.99
C ALA A 7 5.69 1.35 7.95
N GLY A 8 6.12 2.53 8.34
CA GLY A 8 6.45 3.58 7.37
C GLY A 8 7.03 4.82 8.04
N GLY A 9 6.83 5.96 7.36
CA GLY A 9 7.31 7.26 7.82
C GLY A 9 8.73 7.54 7.36
N LYS A 10 8.89 8.65 6.61
CA LYS A 10 10.20 9.12 6.15
C LYS A 10 11.13 9.38 7.34
N GLY A 11 12.28 8.73 7.37
CA GLY A 11 13.29 8.91 8.41
C GLY A 11 12.98 8.18 9.73
N LEU A 12 11.99 7.28 9.76
CA LEU A 12 11.63 6.53 10.96
C LEU A 12 12.19 5.09 10.97
N ASP A 13 12.96 4.68 9.98
CA ASP A 13 13.46 3.30 9.88
C ASP A 13 14.35 2.92 11.08
N ASP A 14 15.32 3.77 11.46
CA ASP A 14 16.19 3.53 12.61
C ASP A 14 15.42 3.60 13.95
N PHE A 15 14.48 4.53 14.06
CA PHE A 15 13.60 4.63 15.22
C PHE A 15 12.77 3.35 15.37
N ARG A 16 12.13 2.90 14.28
CA ARG A 16 11.34 1.68 14.27
C ARG A 16 12.17 0.46 14.68
N LYS A 17 13.37 0.32 14.10
CA LYS A 17 14.27 -0.77 14.44
C LYS A 17 14.58 -0.78 15.94
N LYS A 18 14.94 0.38 16.52
CA LYS A 18 15.20 0.50 17.98
C LYS A 18 13.98 0.09 18.78
N MET A 19 12.77 0.58 18.43
CA MET A 19 11.54 0.24 19.13
C MET A 19 11.18 -1.24 19.05
N LEU A 20 11.43 -1.88 17.92
CA LEU A 20 11.13 -3.29 17.72
C LEU A 20 12.16 -4.22 18.42
N ASP A 21 13.36 -3.73 18.67
CA ASP A 21 14.45 -4.46 19.33
C ASP A 21 14.53 -4.15 20.84
N ASP A 22 13.73 -3.20 21.33
CA ASP A 22 13.76 -2.73 22.70
C ASP A 22 13.15 -3.78 23.65
N LYS A 23 13.96 -4.27 24.58
CA LYS A 23 13.58 -5.30 25.56
C LYS A 23 12.93 -4.74 26.84
N ASN A 24 12.89 -3.42 26.97
CA ASN A 24 12.30 -2.74 28.11
C ASN A 24 10.82 -2.35 27.86
N ILE A 25 10.27 -2.61 26.66
CA ILE A 25 8.86 -2.40 26.38
C ILE A 25 8.05 -3.49 27.07
N VAL A 26 7.18 -3.08 27.98
CA VAL A 26 6.26 -3.95 28.74
C VAL A 26 4.93 -4.11 28.01
N GLU A 27 4.34 -2.99 27.60
CA GLU A 27 3.05 -2.96 26.95
C GLU A 27 3.02 -1.96 25.79
N ILE A 28 2.23 -2.28 24.77
CA ILE A 28 1.82 -1.35 23.70
C ILE A 28 0.30 -1.30 23.67
N HIS A 29 -0.26 -0.10 23.82
CA HIS A 29 -1.68 0.18 23.63
C HIS A 29 -1.88 0.86 22.28
N ASP A 30 -2.57 0.19 21.36
CA ASP A 30 -2.72 0.60 19.96
C ASP A 30 -4.16 1.02 19.66
N PHE A 31 -4.33 2.25 19.15
CA PHE A 31 -5.60 2.86 18.79
C PHE A 31 -5.57 3.20 17.31
N LEU A 32 -6.16 2.38 16.46
CA LEU A 32 -6.28 2.69 15.03
C LEU A 32 -7.15 3.93 14.83
N ASN A 33 -8.25 4.05 15.59
CA ASN A 33 -9.09 5.24 15.63
C ASN A 33 -8.59 6.18 16.75
N PRO A 34 -7.85 7.25 16.43
CA PRO A 34 -7.30 8.15 17.44
C PRO A 34 -8.36 9.00 18.15
N THR A 35 -9.58 9.12 17.59
CA THR A 35 -10.65 9.97 18.16
C THR A 35 -11.16 9.45 19.49
N ILE A 36 -10.94 8.16 19.80
CA ILE A 36 -11.23 7.56 21.10
C ILE A 36 -10.46 8.27 22.23
N ILE A 37 -9.22 8.71 21.93
CA ILE A 37 -8.33 9.38 22.89
C ILE A 37 -8.27 10.88 22.64
N PHE A 38 -8.29 11.30 21.38
CA PHE A 38 -8.19 12.70 20.95
C PHE A 38 -9.36 13.10 20.04
N PRO A 39 -10.57 13.34 20.59
CA PRO A 39 -11.79 13.53 19.79
C PRO A 39 -11.72 14.64 18.74
N SER A 40 -10.90 15.67 18.97
CA SER A 40 -10.76 16.84 18.08
C SER A 40 -9.57 16.77 17.13
N LYS A 41 -8.81 15.67 17.11
CA LYS A 41 -7.56 15.57 16.34
C LYS A 41 -7.68 14.55 15.21
N ASN A 42 -7.21 14.95 14.04
CA ASN A 42 -7.12 14.09 12.87
C ASN A 42 -5.69 13.55 12.74
N ILE A 43 -5.44 12.37 13.32
CA ILE A 43 -4.13 11.69 13.29
C ILE A 43 -4.26 10.43 12.45
N ARG A 44 -3.88 10.52 11.19
CA ARG A 44 -3.97 9.38 10.24
C ARG A 44 -3.09 8.21 10.66
N GLY A 45 -3.68 7.01 10.61
CA GLY A 45 -3.02 5.75 10.93
C GLY A 45 -3.03 5.39 12.42
N GLY A 46 -3.58 6.25 13.29
CA GLY A 46 -3.77 5.97 14.70
C GLY A 46 -2.65 6.46 15.62
N VAL A 47 -2.83 6.15 16.91
CA VAL A 47 -1.89 6.50 17.98
C VAL A 47 -1.60 5.27 18.84
N CYS A 48 -0.47 5.29 19.54
CA CYS A 48 -0.15 4.28 20.55
C CYS A 48 0.40 4.90 21.82
N PHE A 49 0.19 4.21 22.95
CA PHE A 49 0.93 4.39 24.19
C PHE A 49 1.86 3.21 24.40
N ILE A 50 2.98 3.46 25.02
CA ILE A 50 3.98 2.44 25.32
C ILE A 50 4.31 2.55 26.81
N LEU A 51 4.15 1.44 27.51
CA LEU A 51 4.71 1.29 28.85
C LEU A 51 6.11 0.75 28.69
N TRP A 52 7.07 1.51 29.19
CA TRP A 52 8.48 1.19 29.17
C TRP A 52 9.02 1.18 30.59
N ASP A 53 9.77 0.17 30.94
CA ASP A 53 10.33 -0.02 32.27
C ASP A 53 11.82 -0.39 32.15
N ASN A 54 12.68 0.42 32.75
CA ASN A 54 14.12 0.26 32.68
C ASN A 54 14.61 -1.04 33.36
N ASP A 55 13.89 -1.51 34.39
CA ASP A 55 14.22 -2.71 35.13
C ASP A 55 13.61 -3.99 34.52
N PHE A 56 12.73 -3.82 33.49
CA PHE A 56 12.13 -4.94 32.80
C PHE A 56 13.09 -5.48 31.72
N ASN A 57 13.47 -6.74 31.86
CA ASN A 57 14.23 -7.46 30.85
C ASN A 57 13.39 -8.57 30.26
N ASN A 58 12.92 -8.36 29.04
CA ASN A 58 12.08 -9.30 28.32
C ASN A 58 12.91 -10.34 27.56
N GLU A 59 13.49 -11.31 28.25
CA GLU A 59 14.27 -12.39 27.64
C GLU A 59 13.46 -13.21 26.62
N LYS A 60 12.13 -13.36 26.82
CA LYS A 60 11.24 -14.07 25.91
C LYS A 60 10.75 -13.21 24.75
N GLU A 61 11.12 -11.94 24.73
CA GLU A 61 10.66 -10.97 23.70
C GLU A 61 9.13 -10.88 23.55
N LEU A 62 8.38 -11.19 24.62
CA LEU A 62 6.92 -11.13 24.63
C LEU A 62 6.44 -9.84 25.28
N VAL A 63 5.84 -8.99 24.46
CA VAL A 63 5.23 -7.71 24.86
C VAL A 63 3.72 -7.88 24.90
N LYS A 64 3.06 -7.31 25.92
CA LYS A 64 1.62 -7.22 25.97
C LYS A 64 1.15 -6.16 24.96
N VAL A 65 0.40 -6.58 23.96
CA VAL A 65 -0.20 -5.68 22.98
C VAL A 65 -1.71 -5.62 23.23
N VAL A 66 -2.20 -4.41 23.45
CA VAL A 66 -3.62 -4.12 23.67
C VAL A 66 -4.12 -3.31 22.48
N THR A 67 -4.95 -3.91 21.64
CA THR A 67 -5.54 -3.25 20.47
C THR A 67 -6.96 -2.84 20.79
N TYR A 68 -7.28 -1.56 20.57
CA TYR A 68 -8.60 -0.99 20.80
C TYR A 68 -9.39 -0.89 19.49
N GLY A 69 -10.67 -1.29 19.55
CA GLY A 69 -11.65 -1.10 18.48
C GLY A 69 -12.28 0.28 18.50
N ASP A 70 -13.61 0.36 18.54
CA ASP A 70 -14.34 1.63 18.48
C ASP A 70 -14.51 2.34 19.83
N SER A 71 -14.12 1.70 20.93
CA SER A 71 -14.19 2.27 22.29
C SER A 71 -13.08 1.72 23.18
N LEU A 72 -12.91 2.34 24.37
CA LEU A 72 -11.96 1.85 25.38
C LEU A 72 -12.37 0.49 25.99
N LEU A 73 -13.65 0.12 25.88
CA LEU A 73 -14.17 -1.16 26.37
C LEU A 73 -14.00 -2.27 25.34
N ASP A 74 -13.94 -1.92 24.06
CA ASP A 74 -13.69 -2.85 22.97
C ASP A 74 -12.18 -3.02 22.77
N LYS A 75 -11.60 -3.97 23.50
CA LYS A 75 -10.15 -4.22 23.45
C LYS A 75 -9.84 -5.71 23.35
N LYS A 76 -8.75 -5.99 22.65
CA LYS A 76 -8.11 -7.32 22.57
C LYS A 76 -6.72 -7.25 23.14
N GLU A 77 -6.38 -8.20 24.00
CA GLU A 77 -5.05 -8.26 24.63
C GLU A 77 -4.35 -9.55 24.21
N LEU A 78 -3.08 -9.43 23.85
CA LEU A 78 -2.26 -10.57 23.46
C LEU A 78 -0.80 -10.34 23.84
N LYS A 79 -0.14 -11.33 24.46
CA LYS A 79 1.31 -11.34 24.62
C LYS A 79 1.96 -11.93 23.38
N ARG A 80 2.82 -11.17 22.71
CA ARG A 80 3.47 -11.59 21.48
C ARG A 80 4.79 -10.86 21.24
N LYS A 81 5.60 -11.39 20.34
CA LYS A 81 6.76 -10.67 19.81
C LYS A 81 6.31 -9.45 19.01
N LEU A 82 7.08 -8.37 19.06
CA LEU A 82 6.84 -7.17 18.23
C LEU A 82 7.25 -7.42 16.79
N LYS A 83 8.34 -8.16 16.58
CA LYS A 83 8.79 -8.63 15.27
C LYS A 83 8.23 -10.01 14.93
N PHE A 84 8.17 -10.32 13.64
CA PHE A 84 7.91 -11.66 13.13
C PHE A 84 8.81 -11.93 11.91
N ASP A 85 9.39 -13.11 11.87
CA ASP A 85 10.15 -13.66 10.73
C ASP A 85 11.16 -12.68 10.08
N GLY A 86 11.86 -11.88 10.90
CA GLY A 86 12.85 -10.90 10.42
C GLY A 86 12.27 -9.63 9.81
N GLU A 87 10.96 -9.43 9.88
CA GLU A 87 10.32 -8.22 9.38
C GLU A 87 10.59 -7.00 10.26
N ASP A 88 10.97 -5.89 9.62
CA ASP A 88 11.28 -4.62 10.28
C ASP A 88 10.05 -3.72 10.46
N ILE A 89 8.86 -4.30 10.65
CA ILE A 89 7.62 -3.57 10.87
C ILE A 89 6.81 -4.20 12.01
N PHE A 90 5.96 -3.38 12.60
CA PHE A 90 4.97 -3.84 13.56
C PHE A 90 3.62 -4.03 12.87
N VAL A 91 3.17 -5.27 12.76
CA VAL A 91 1.83 -5.62 12.25
C VAL A 91 0.86 -5.71 13.42
N ARG A 92 -0.29 -5.02 13.32
CA ARG A 92 -1.25 -4.89 14.43
C ARG A 92 -1.89 -6.20 14.83
N ASP A 93 -2.43 -6.93 13.85
CA ASP A 93 -3.21 -8.14 14.08
C ASP A 93 -2.39 -9.41 13.90
N ILE A 94 -2.52 -10.37 14.80
CA ILE A 94 -1.85 -11.68 14.71
C ILE A 94 -2.34 -12.47 13.50
N GLN A 95 -3.62 -12.37 13.16
CA GLN A 95 -4.19 -13.01 11.96
C GLN A 95 -3.54 -12.49 10.69
N SER A 96 -3.26 -11.20 10.62
CA SER A 96 -2.50 -10.59 9.52
C SER A 96 -1.11 -11.21 9.36
N ILE A 97 -0.42 -11.50 10.47
CA ILE A 97 0.89 -12.16 10.45
C ILE A 97 0.77 -13.58 9.88
N GLN A 98 -0.28 -14.33 10.24
CA GLN A 98 -0.51 -15.68 9.73
C GLN A 98 -0.75 -15.66 8.21
N ILE A 99 -1.56 -14.72 7.71
CA ILE A 99 -1.82 -14.54 6.29
C ILE A 99 -0.54 -14.18 5.53
N ILE A 100 0.29 -13.25 6.06
CA ILE A 100 1.59 -12.93 5.47
C ILE A 100 2.46 -14.18 5.36
N LYS A 101 2.55 -14.98 6.44
CA LYS A 101 3.37 -16.19 6.47
C LYS A 101 2.93 -17.19 5.42
N LYS A 102 1.63 -17.47 5.31
CA LYS A 102 1.07 -18.37 4.29
C LYS A 102 1.36 -17.87 2.88
N THR A 103 1.16 -16.58 2.64
CA THR A 103 1.41 -15.96 1.34
C THR A 103 2.88 -16.05 0.95
N LYS A 104 3.80 -15.77 1.88
CA LYS A 104 5.25 -15.83 1.63
C LYS A 104 5.80 -17.25 1.56
N ALA A 105 5.11 -18.24 2.13
CA ALA A 105 5.51 -19.64 2.09
C ALA A 105 5.20 -20.31 0.74
N GLN A 106 4.43 -19.67 -0.13
CA GLN A 106 4.18 -20.22 -1.46
C GLN A 106 5.47 -20.24 -2.27
N GLU A 107 5.71 -21.35 -2.95
CA GLU A 107 6.85 -21.53 -3.85
C GLU A 107 6.90 -20.40 -4.89
N GLY A 108 8.08 -19.81 -5.08
CA GLY A 108 8.26 -18.72 -6.04
C GLY A 108 7.67 -17.39 -5.60
N PHE A 109 7.37 -17.17 -4.30
CA PHE A 109 6.93 -15.87 -3.83
C PHE A 109 7.90 -14.76 -4.22
N LEU A 110 7.41 -13.80 -4.99
CA LEU A 110 8.07 -12.53 -5.29
C LEU A 110 7.12 -11.40 -4.91
N SER A 111 7.66 -10.35 -4.31
CA SER A 111 6.87 -9.15 -4.03
C SER A 111 6.75 -8.27 -5.27
N ILE A 112 5.58 -7.65 -5.46
CA ILE A 112 5.40 -6.64 -6.51
C ILE A 112 6.16 -5.33 -6.23
N GLU A 113 6.74 -5.18 -5.05
CA GLU A 113 7.45 -3.97 -4.60
C GLU A 113 8.47 -3.46 -5.61
N SER A 114 9.28 -4.36 -6.20
CA SER A 114 10.32 -4.00 -7.19
C SER A 114 9.75 -3.45 -8.50
N HIS A 115 8.50 -3.74 -8.80
CA HIS A 115 7.79 -3.31 -10.02
C HIS A 115 6.98 -2.02 -9.82
N ILE A 116 7.16 -1.35 -8.67
CA ILE A 116 6.49 -0.09 -8.34
C ILE A 116 7.52 1.04 -8.28
N SER A 117 7.25 2.10 -9.01
CA SER A 117 8.14 3.25 -9.09
C SER A 117 8.31 3.96 -7.75
N PRO A 118 9.45 4.64 -7.52
CA PRO A 118 9.57 5.64 -6.47
C PRO A 118 8.65 6.83 -6.76
N ARG A 119 8.57 7.76 -5.80
CA ARG A 119 7.92 9.07 -5.96
C ARG A 119 8.53 9.83 -7.15
N ARG A 120 7.71 10.60 -7.84
CA ARG A 120 8.10 11.39 -9.03
C ARG A 120 8.68 10.50 -10.13
N PRO A 121 7.90 9.58 -10.68
CA PRO A 121 8.40 8.65 -11.69
C PRO A 121 8.94 9.37 -12.94
N PHE A 122 8.36 10.52 -13.30
CA PHE A 122 8.79 11.34 -14.44
C PHE A 122 9.39 12.70 -14.04
N ASP A 123 9.76 12.85 -12.76
CA ASP A 123 10.28 14.07 -12.12
C ASP A 123 9.34 15.29 -12.19
N LEU A 124 8.06 15.08 -12.42
CA LEU A 124 7.06 16.16 -12.49
C LEU A 124 6.39 16.38 -11.13
N ASP A 125 6.41 17.63 -10.67
CA ASP A 125 5.71 18.08 -9.46
C ASP A 125 4.21 18.17 -9.70
N ALA A 126 3.40 17.97 -8.64
CA ALA A 126 1.95 18.06 -8.74
C ALA A 126 1.45 19.46 -9.15
N ASN A 127 2.22 20.53 -8.83
CA ASN A 127 1.83 21.89 -9.17
C ASN A 127 2.01 22.24 -10.65
N ILE A 128 2.65 21.39 -11.47
CA ILE A 128 2.80 21.63 -12.91
C ILE A 128 1.44 21.88 -13.57
N VAL A 129 0.38 21.23 -13.08
CA VAL A 129 -0.99 21.39 -13.59
C VAL A 129 -1.55 22.82 -13.47
N LYS A 130 -0.90 23.65 -12.64
CA LYS A 130 -1.26 25.07 -12.44
C LYS A 130 -0.47 26.01 -13.36
N ILE A 131 0.41 25.48 -14.21
CA ILE A 131 1.29 26.25 -15.08
C ILE A 131 0.83 26.06 -16.54
N PRO A 132 -0.02 26.94 -17.10
CA PRO A 132 -0.64 26.74 -18.41
C PRO A 132 0.37 26.61 -19.56
N LYS A 133 1.56 27.18 -19.41
CA LYS A 133 2.64 27.08 -20.42
C LYS A 133 3.26 25.68 -20.46
N LYS A 134 3.21 24.94 -19.36
CA LYS A 134 3.82 23.61 -19.19
C LYS A 134 2.80 22.48 -19.23
N PHE A 135 1.60 22.71 -18.73
CA PHE A 135 0.51 21.74 -18.71
C PHE A 135 -0.69 22.36 -19.44
N ARG A 136 -0.98 21.87 -20.63
CA ARG A 136 -1.99 22.43 -21.55
C ARG A 136 -3.24 21.56 -21.59
N SER A 137 -4.38 22.18 -21.86
CA SER A 137 -5.65 21.47 -22.08
C SER A 137 -5.74 20.78 -23.44
N ASP A 138 -4.91 21.21 -24.40
CA ASP A 138 -4.80 20.62 -25.74
C ASP A 138 -3.34 20.50 -26.17
N ASP A 139 -3.08 19.80 -27.24
CA ASP A 139 -1.76 19.54 -27.81
C ASP A 139 -1.30 20.60 -28.84
N LYS A 140 -2.13 21.61 -29.13
CA LYS A 140 -1.84 22.62 -30.15
C LYS A 140 -0.56 23.39 -29.86
N GLY A 141 0.36 23.40 -30.82
CA GLY A 141 1.63 24.10 -30.71
C GLY A 141 2.69 23.39 -29.87
N LEU A 142 2.46 22.15 -29.42
CA LEU A 142 3.50 21.24 -28.94
C LEU A 142 4.11 20.47 -30.12
N LYS A 143 5.39 20.16 -30.03
CA LYS A 143 6.11 19.41 -31.08
C LYS A 143 5.96 17.91 -30.88
N ASP A 144 6.07 17.46 -29.63
CA ASP A 144 5.98 16.04 -29.24
C ASP A 144 5.14 15.93 -27.96
N PRO A 145 3.79 16.04 -28.08
CA PRO A 145 2.91 16.09 -26.91
C PRO A 145 2.77 14.72 -26.24
N VAL A 146 2.88 14.71 -24.91
CA VAL A 146 2.66 13.55 -24.05
C VAL A 146 1.48 13.85 -23.12
N ILE A 147 0.56 12.90 -22.97
CA ILE A 147 -0.55 13.03 -22.03
C ILE A 147 -0.04 12.87 -20.60
N CYS A 148 -0.26 13.86 -19.75
CA CYS A 148 0.15 13.87 -18.37
C CYS A 148 -1.06 13.87 -17.44
N TYR A 149 -1.08 12.93 -16.47
CA TYR A 149 -2.12 12.83 -15.46
C TYR A 149 -1.68 13.51 -14.16
N GLY A 150 -2.42 14.54 -13.77
CA GLY A 150 -2.33 15.19 -12.45
C GLY A 150 -3.31 14.60 -11.43
N LYS A 151 -3.36 15.20 -10.23
CA LYS A 151 -4.25 14.79 -9.15
C LYS A 151 -5.71 14.70 -9.62
N GLY A 152 -6.41 13.67 -9.18
CA GLY A 152 -7.83 13.47 -9.55
C GLY A 152 -8.03 13.04 -11.00
N LYS A 153 -7.01 12.45 -11.64
CA LYS A 153 -6.99 12.07 -13.07
C LYS A 153 -7.15 13.26 -14.02
N GLN A 154 -6.85 14.48 -13.56
CA GLN A 154 -6.80 15.63 -14.44
C GLN A 154 -5.80 15.36 -15.57
N ALA A 155 -6.28 15.28 -16.80
CA ALA A 155 -5.45 15.06 -17.97
C ALA A 155 -5.09 16.39 -18.65
N GLY A 156 -3.88 16.46 -19.16
CA GLY A 156 -3.37 17.56 -19.99
C GLY A 156 -2.18 17.12 -20.80
N PHE A 157 -1.59 18.01 -21.55
CA PHE A 157 -0.46 17.75 -22.43
C PHE A 157 0.78 18.50 -21.96
N VAL A 158 1.92 17.80 -21.99
CA VAL A 158 3.24 18.37 -21.73
C VAL A 158 4.16 18.09 -22.92
N GLU A 159 5.16 18.92 -23.14
CA GLU A 159 6.18 18.67 -24.16
C GLU A 159 7.11 17.56 -23.73
N LYS A 160 7.36 16.52 -24.55
CA LYS A 160 8.22 15.38 -24.23
C LYS A 160 9.63 15.80 -23.82
N ALA A 161 10.15 16.86 -24.42
CA ALA A 161 11.46 17.41 -24.11
C ALA A 161 11.59 17.96 -22.66
N GLU A 162 10.48 18.21 -21.96
CA GLU A 162 10.47 18.63 -20.55
C GLU A 162 10.57 17.45 -19.57
N ILE A 163 10.48 16.21 -20.06
CA ILE A 163 10.54 15.00 -19.25
C ILE A 163 12.01 14.56 -19.15
N THR A 164 12.56 14.55 -17.93
CA THR A 164 13.98 14.29 -17.72
C THR A 164 14.28 12.91 -17.14
N LYS A 165 13.22 12.16 -16.76
CA LYS A 165 13.37 10.87 -16.08
C LYS A 165 12.45 9.81 -16.68
N ASN A 166 12.97 8.56 -16.79
CA ASN A 166 12.23 7.40 -17.27
C ASN A 166 11.52 7.63 -18.62
N ILE A 167 12.21 8.26 -19.55
CA ILE A 167 11.70 8.60 -20.88
C ILE A 167 11.29 7.32 -21.62
N ASP A 168 12.01 6.22 -21.42
CA ASP A 168 11.71 4.90 -21.98
C ASP A 168 10.40 4.27 -21.45
N TRP A 169 9.83 4.84 -20.37
CA TRP A 169 8.53 4.39 -19.82
C TRP A 169 7.33 5.03 -20.51
N ILE A 170 7.53 6.13 -21.22
CA ILE A 170 6.45 6.90 -21.84
C ILE A 170 5.60 6.01 -22.75
N ASP A 171 6.27 5.22 -23.60
CA ASP A 171 5.65 4.44 -24.66
C ASP A 171 5.32 2.99 -24.25
N LYS A 172 5.40 2.68 -22.95
CA LYS A 172 5.03 1.37 -22.39
C LYS A 172 3.63 1.40 -21.77
N PHE A 173 2.93 0.28 -21.80
CA PHE A 173 1.77 0.05 -20.94
C PHE A 173 2.21 -0.03 -19.48
N LYS A 174 1.41 0.53 -18.59
CA LYS A 174 1.64 0.61 -17.16
C LYS A 174 0.34 0.82 -16.42
N VAL A 175 0.36 0.71 -15.09
CA VAL A 175 -0.77 1.07 -14.25
C VAL A 175 -0.37 2.23 -13.35
N PHE A 176 -1.20 3.26 -13.28
CA PHE A 176 -1.05 4.37 -12.34
C PHE A 176 -1.83 4.08 -11.06
N THR A 177 -1.19 4.27 -9.91
CA THR A 177 -1.82 4.17 -8.59
C THR A 177 -1.61 5.47 -7.81
N PRO A 178 -2.65 6.02 -7.14
CA PRO A 178 -2.49 7.20 -6.30
C PRO A 178 -1.44 6.98 -5.22
N ARG A 179 -0.52 7.93 -5.09
CA ARG A 179 0.48 7.93 -4.02
C ARG A 179 -0.15 8.09 -2.64
N ALA A 180 -1.21 8.88 -2.54
CA ALA A 180 -1.95 9.05 -1.31
C ALA A 180 -3.29 8.31 -1.40
N ASN A 181 -3.52 7.39 -0.47
CA ASN A 181 -4.75 6.63 -0.32
C ASN A 181 -5.00 6.31 1.16
N ASN A 182 -6.22 5.95 1.52
CA ASN A 182 -6.62 5.73 2.90
C ASN A 182 -6.53 4.27 3.37
N ILE A 183 -6.07 3.36 2.52
CA ILE A 183 -5.87 1.96 2.90
C ILE A 183 -4.96 1.86 4.11
N GLY A 184 -5.33 1.06 5.11
CA GLY A 184 -4.58 0.89 6.35
C GLY A 184 -4.68 2.07 7.31
N THR A 185 -5.61 3.01 7.10
CA THR A 185 -5.93 4.10 8.02
C THR A 185 -7.32 3.92 8.64
N GLU A 186 -7.69 4.78 9.58
CA GLU A 186 -9.01 4.79 10.23
C GLU A 186 -10.16 5.21 9.30
N LEU A 187 -9.86 5.71 8.11
CA LEU A 187 -10.87 6.05 7.11
C LEU A 187 -11.32 4.80 6.36
N ASN A 188 -12.60 4.73 6.11
CA ASN A 188 -13.24 3.61 5.44
C ASN A 188 -13.20 3.69 3.90
N ASP A 189 -12.28 4.46 3.33
CA ASP A 189 -12.08 4.57 1.89
C ASP A 189 -10.87 3.71 1.49
N ASP A 190 -11.14 2.51 1.06
CA ASP A 190 -10.13 1.52 0.67
C ASP A 190 -9.83 1.52 -0.84
N ASN A 191 -10.33 2.52 -1.57
CA ASN A 191 -10.16 2.59 -3.02
C ASN A 191 -8.72 2.98 -3.39
N LEU A 192 -8.04 2.11 -4.15
CA LEU A 192 -6.75 2.45 -4.77
C LEU A 192 -6.91 3.33 -6.02
N ASN A 193 -8.08 3.30 -6.67
CA ASN A 193 -8.36 4.13 -7.84
C ASN A 193 -7.30 4.05 -8.94
N THR A 194 -6.75 2.84 -9.16
CA THR A 194 -5.78 2.58 -10.21
C THR A 194 -6.40 2.77 -11.59
N PHE A 195 -5.58 3.11 -12.57
CA PHE A 195 -6.01 3.17 -13.97
C PHE A 195 -4.84 2.87 -14.93
N ILE A 196 -5.19 2.48 -16.14
CA ILE A 196 -4.21 2.07 -17.14
C ILE A 196 -3.56 3.31 -17.76
N GLY A 197 -2.23 3.31 -17.75
CA GLY A 197 -1.40 4.21 -18.53
C GLY A 197 -1.07 3.58 -19.87
N LYS A 198 -1.69 4.07 -20.94
CA LYS A 198 -1.39 3.66 -22.32
C LYS A 198 -0.04 4.21 -22.77
N PRO A 199 0.54 3.72 -23.88
CA PRO A 199 1.65 4.41 -24.57
C PRO A 199 1.37 5.89 -24.73
N ASN A 200 2.41 6.70 -24.73
CA ASN A 200 2.38 8.17 -24.76
C ASN A 200 1.66 8.81 -23.54
N THR A 201 1.77 8.18 -22.36
CA THR A 201 1.21 8.73 -21.12
C THR A 201 2.22 8.76 -19.98
N ILE A 202 2.11 9.78 -19.14
CA ILE A 202 2.90 9.97 -17.92
C ILE A 202 2.02 10.47 -16.77
N CYS A 203 2.60 10.65 -15.59
CA CYS A 203 1.91 11.24 -14.45
C CYS A 203 2.82 12.19 -13.67
N THR A 204 2.20 13.08 -12.89
CA THR A 204 2.88 13.85 -11.85
C THR A 204 3.16 12.99 -10.61
N GLU A 205 3.82 13.56 -9.60
CA GLU A 205 4.07 12.92 -8.31
C GLU A 205 2.80 12.50 -7.54
N SER A 206 1.63 12.84 -8.05
CA SER A 206 0.35 12.39 -7.48
C SER A 206 0.13 10.89 -7.64
N TYR A 207 0.84 10.28 -8.58
CA TYR A 207 0.75 8.85 -8.86
C TYR A 207 2.12 8.19 -8.83
N MET A 208 2.12 6.89 -8.55
CA MET A 208 3.21 5.96 -8.82
C MET A 208 2.87 5.13 -10.05
N VAL A 209 3.88 4.57 -10.66
CA VAL A 209 3.79 3.70 -11.84
C VAL A 209 4.05 2.26 -11.40
N ILE A 210 3.26 1.33 -11.92
CA ILE A 210 3.38 -0.10 -11.65
C ILE A 210 3.58 -0.84 -12.98
N GLY A 211 4.53 -1.77 -13.00
CA GLY A 211 4.65 -2.81 -14.01
C GLY A 211 5.27 -2.41 -15.34
N VAL A 212 5.99 -1.28 -15.43
CA VAL A 212 6.64 -0.88 -16.71
C VAL A 212 7.71 -1.84 -17.19
N ASP A 213 8.28 -2.63 -16.30
CA ASP A 213 9.29 -3.65 -16.54
C ASP A 213 8.71 -5.07 -16.71
N LEU A 214 7.39 -5.20 -16.60
CA LEU A 214 6.67 -6.47 -16.79
C LEU A 214 6.25 -6.71 -18.25
N ASN A 215 6.67 -5.88 -19.19
CA ASN A 215 6.35 -5.97 -20.62
C ASN A 215 4.83 -6.11 -20.88
N LEU A 216 4.04 -5.28 -20.17
CA LEU A 216 2.59 -5.31 -20.24
C LEU A 216 2.10 -4.89 -21.66
N ASP A 217 1.07 -5.57 -22.11
CA ASP A 217 0.17 -5.12 -23.16
C ASP A 217 -1.11 -4.53 -22.54
N GLU A 218 -2.08 -4.14 -23.37
CA GLU A 218 -3.34 -3.58 -22.85
C GLU A 218 -4.12 -4.59 -22.00
N HIS A 219 -4.05 -5.88 -22.35
CA HIS A 219 -4.78 -6.93 -21.64
C HIS A 219 -4.16 -7.20 -20.26
N SER A 220 -2.87 -7.43 -20.21
CA SER A 220 -2.14 -7.65 -18.94
C SER A 220 -2.15 -6.41 -18.03
N ALA A 221 -2.13 -5.20 -18.60
CA ALA A 221 -2.32 -3.97 -17.82
C ALA A 221 -3.73 -3.90 -17.19
N LYS A 222 -4.78 -4.37 -17.89
CA LYS A 222 -6.14 -4.49 -17.32
C LYS A 222 -6.17 -5.50 -16.19
N ASN A 223 -5.51 -6.64 -16.34
CA ASN A 223 -5.43 -7.68 -15.31
C ASN A 223 -4.70 -7.17 -14.07
N LEU A 224 -3.58 -6.51 -14.24
CA LEU A 224 -2.84 -5.85 -13.15
C LEU A 224 -3.73 -4.82 -12.43
N SER A 225 -4.48 -4.00 -13.16
CA SER A 225 -5.39 -3.04 -12.55
C SER A 225 -6.53 -3.73 -11.78
N LYS A 226 -7.10 -4.84 -12.29
CA LYS A 226 -8.08 -5.65 -11.56
C LYS A 226 -7.49 -6.27 -10.28
N TYR A 227 -6.25 -6.76 -10.34
CA TYR A 227 -5.56 -7.30 -9.18
C TYR A 227 -5.47 -6.27 -8.04
N PHE A 228 -5.14 -5.02 -8.36
CA PHE A 228 -5.09 -3.94 -7.37
C PHE A 228 -6.48 -3.53 -6.83
N ALA A 229 -7.55 -3.91 -7.50
CA ALA A 229 -8.92 -3.70 -7.02
C ALA A 229 -9.41 -4.81 -6.08
N THR A 230 -8.73 -5.97 -6.01
CA THR A 230 -9.11 -7.08 -5.13
C THR A 230 -8.96 -6.70 -3.65
N LYS A 231 -9.79 -7.29 -2.79
CA LYS A 231 -9.68 -7.14 -1.34
C LYS A 231 -8.39 -7.74 -0.82
N PHE A 232 -7.98 -8.88 -1.36
CA PHE A 232 -6.72 -9.53 -1.01
C PHE A 232 -5.53 -8.58 -1.20
N THR A 233 -5.38 -7.98 -2.38
CA THR A 233 -4.26 -7.07 -2.67
C THR A 233 -4.29 -5.83 -1.78
N ARG A 234 -5.46 -5.22 -1.59
CA ARG A 234 -5.63 -4.04 -0.74
C ARG A 234 -5.35 -4.36 0.74
N PHE A 235 -5.76 -5.54 1.19
CA PHE A 235 -5.43 -6.02 2.52
C PHE A 235 -3.91 -6.18 2.68
N MET A 236 -3.23 -6.91 1.79
CA MET A 236 -1.78 -7.10 1.84
C MET A 236 -1.02 -5.77 1.78
N HIS A 237 -1.48 -4.82 0.96
CA HIS A 237 -0.93 -3.46 0.92
C HIS A 237 -1.12 -2.72 2.27
N SER A 238 -2.28 -2.86 2.92
CA SER A 238 -2.56 -2.22 4.21
C SER A 238 -1.57 -2.59 5.30
N LEU A 239 -1.04 -3.82 5.25
CA LEU A 239 -0.13 -4.34 6.27
C LEU A 239 1.27 -3.69 6.22
N GLY A 240 1.67 -3.22 5.04
CA GLY A 240 2.93 -2.48 4.85
C GLY A 240 2.82 -0.97 5.09
N LYS A 241 1.67 -0.47 5.56
CA LYS A 241 1.34 0.96 5.54
C LYS A 241 0.76 1.43 6.87
N ALA A 242 1.23 2.55 7.38
CA ALA A 242 0.75 3.18 8.62
C ALA A 242 0.46 4.68 8.45
N SER A 243 0.24 5.15 7.22
CA SER A 243 -0.10 6.54 6.91
C SER A 243 -0.81 6.61 5.55
N GLN A 244 -1.27 7.79 5.13
CA GLN A 244 -1.85 7.98 3.79
C GLN A 244 -0.86 7.79 2.65
N ASP A 245 0.42 8.11 2.87
CA ASP A 245 1.43 8.01 1.82
C ASP A 245 1.82 6.55 1.55
N ALA A 246 1.75 6.17 0.28
CA ALA A 246 2.29 4.92 -0.23
C ALA A 246 3.67 5.13 -0.85
N THR A 247 4.50 4.12 -0.75
CA THR A 247 5.80 3.99 -1.44
C THR A 247 5.89 2.56 -1.97
N SER A 248 6.86 2.25 -2.81
CA SER A 248 7.10 0.86 -3.24
C SER A 248 7.17 -0.11 -2.05
N LYS A 249 7.89 0.26 -0.99
CA LYS A 249 8.03 -0.54 0.24
C LYS A 249 6.70 -0.91 0.92
N THR A 250 5.65 -0.09 0.76
CA THR A 250 4.34 -0.41 1.35
C THR A 250 3.65 -1.59 0.68
N TYR A 251 4.12 -2.03 -0.49
CA TYR A 251 3.61 -3.18 -1.23
C TYR A 251 4.42 -4.47 -1.02
N LYS A 252 5.36 -4.48 -0.08
CA LYS A 252 6.28 -5.61 0.13
C LYS A 252 5.61 -6.95 0.42
N PHE A 253 4.38 -6.95 0.92
CA PHE A 253 3.61 -8.16 1.18
C PHE A 253 2.69 -8.56 0.03
N VAL A 254 2.48 -7.67 -0.94
CA VAL A 254 1.65 -7.95 -2.11
C VAL A 254 2.42 -8.86 -3.06
N PRO A 255 1.97 -10.10 -3.29
CA PRO A 255 2.67 -11.01 -4.18
C PRO A 255 2.54 -10.59 -5.65
N LEU A 256 3.61 -10.75 -6.40
CA LEU A 256 3.59 -10.61 -7.85
C LEU A 256 2.78 -11.77 -8.44
N GLN A 257 1.93 -11.46 -9.42
CA GLN A 257 1.19 -12.45 -10.21
C GLN A 257 1.67 -12.43 -11.65
N ASP A 258 1.38 -13.48 -12.39
CA ASP A 258 1.40 -13.43 -13.85
C ASP A 258 0.11 -12.76 -14.34
N PHE A 259 0.26 -11.64 -15.04
CA PHE A 259 -0.85 -10.85 -15.59
C PHE A 259 -1.14 -11.18 -17.06
N ALA A 260 -0.35 -12.02 -17.69
CA ALA A 260 -0.66 -12.57 -19.01
C ALA A 260 -1.87 -13.52 -18.94
N GLN A 261 -2.19 -14.19 -20.02
CA GLN A 261 -3.19 -15.26 -19.97
C GLN A 261 -2.63 -16.44 -19.19
N ASN A 262 -3.01 -16.52 -17.90
CA ASN A 262 -2.51 -17.53 -17.00
C ASN A 262 -3.60 -18.51 -16.60
N PHE A 263 -3.19 -19.77 -16.36
CA PHE A 263 -4.05 -20.85 -15.91
C PHE A 263 -4.34 -20.81 -14.41
N GLU A 264 -3.55 -20.07 -13.61
CA GLU A 264 -3.74 -20.03 -12.16
C GLU A 264 -4.84 -19.05 -11.72
N ILE A 265 -4.94 -17.87 -12.39
CA ILE A 265 -5.94 -16.86 -12.10
C ILE A 265 -6.68 -16.52 -13.39
N ASP A 266 -7.97 -16.78 -13.42
CA ASP A 266 -8.84 -16.33 -14.52
C ASP A 266 -9.19 -14.86 -14.37
N TRP A 267 -8.38 -14.01 -14.98
CA TRP A 267 -8.57 -12.55 -14.97
C TRP A 267 -9.84 -12.07 -15.68
N LYS A 268 -10.56 -12.92 -16.43
CA LYS A 268 -11.84 -12.58 -17.06
C LYS A 268 -12.96 -12.48 -16.05
N LYS A 269 -12.79 -13.10 -14.89
CA LYS A 269 -13.76 -13.12 -13.80
C LYS A 269 -13.97 -11.74 -13.17
N SER A 270 -15.05 -11.62 -12.39
CA SER A 270 -15.32 -10.47 -11.55
C SER A 270 -14.27 -10.32 -10.44
N ILE A 271 -14.13 -9.14 -9.87
CA ILE A 271 -13.17 -8.90 -8.78
C ILE A 271 -13.41 -9.81 -7.57
N PRO A 272 -14.65 -10.03 -7.09
CA PRO A 272 -14.89 -11.00 -6.02
C PRO A 272 -14.51 -12.44 -6.37
N GLU A 273 -14.72 -12.88 -7.62
CA GLU A 273 -14.29 -14.22 -8.06
C GLU A 273 -12.76 -14.32 -8.13
N ILE A 274 -12.07 -13.24 -8.52
CA ILE A 274 -10.60 -13.17 -8.49
C ILE A 274 -10.10 -13.22 -7.04
N ASP A 275 -10.77 -12.56 -6.10
CA ASP A 275 -10.45 -12.65 -4.67
C ASP A 275 -10.54 -14.12 -4.18
N GLN A 276 -11.60 -14.85 -4.53
CA GLN A 276 -11.74 -16.26 -4.17
C GLN A 276 -10.61 -17.13 -4.74
N GLN A 277 -10.20 -16.90 -5.99
CA GLN A 277 -9.06 -17.62 -6.58
C GLN A 277 -7.75 -17.31 -5.83
N LEU A 278 -7.54 -16.04 -5.43
CA LEU A 278 -6.36 -15.66 -4.65
C LEU A 278 -6.39 -16.29 -3.25
N TYR A 279 -7.53 -16.29 -2.56
CA TYR A 279 -7.67 -16.95 -1.27
C TYR A 279 -7.36 -18.45 -1.35
N GLN A 280 -7.86 -19.11 -2.39
CA GLN A 280 -7.57 -20.52 -2.65
C GLN A 280 -6.08 -20.76 -2.97
N LYS A 281 -5.49 -19.95 -3.84
CA LYS A 281 -4.07 -20.01 -4.22
C LYS A 281 -3.16 -19.95 -2.98
N TYR A 282 -3.49 -19.08 -2.02
CA TYR A 282 -2.68 -18.89 -0.81
C TYR A 282 -3.14 -19.78 0.37
N GLY A 283 -4.07 -20.70 0.17
CA GLY A 283 -4.54 -21.66 1.17
C GLY A 283 -5.11 -20.99 2.42
N LEU A 284 -5.85 -19.88 2.24
CA LEU A 284 -6.46 -19.16 3.36
C LEU A 284 -7.64 -19.94 3.91
N SER A 285 -7.77 -19.98 5.24
CA SER A 285 -8.94 -20.57 5.90
C SER A 285 -10.15 -19.63 5.82
N GLU A 286 -11.36 -20.18 6.05
CA GLU A 286 -12.60 -19.40 6.12
C GLU A 286 -12.52 -18.26 7.15
N GLU A 287 -11.82 -18.46 8.25
CA GLU A 287 -11.60 -17.44 9.28
C GLU A 287 -10.70 -16.31 8.78
N GLU A 288 -9.63 -16.64 8.05
CA GLU A 288 -8.72 -15.66 7.45
C GLU A 288 -9.39 -14.89 6.30
N ILE A 289 -10.21 -15.57 5.50
CA ILE A 289 -11.03 -14.94 4.45
C ILE A 289 -12.02 -13.97 5.10
N SER A 290 -12.78 -14.42 6.09
CA SER A 290 -13.74 -13.58 6.82
C SER A 290 -13.05 -12.37 7.46
N PHE A 291 -11.83 -12.54 7.95
CA PHE A 291 -11.04 -11.45 8.51
C PHE A 291 -10.69 -10.40 7.43
N ILE A 292 -10.18 -10.81 6.26
CA ILE A 292 -9.90 -9.91 5.13
C ILE A 292 -11.17 -9.18 4.70
N GLU A 293 -12.26 -9.93 4.51
CA GLU A 293 -13.56 -9.41 4.08
C GLU A 293 -14.13 -8.37 5.05
N SER A 294 -13.88 -8.54 6.36
CA SER A 294 -14.31 -7.58 7.40
C SER A 294 -13.45 -6.31 7.44
N LYS A 295 -12.16 -6.42 7.07
CA LYS A 295 -11.21 -5.29 7.12
C LYS A 295 -11.26 -4.41 5.89
N ILE A 296 -11.55 -4.97 4.72
CA ILE A 296 -11.49 -4.28 3.43
C ILE A 296 -12.89 -4.20 2.80
N LYS A 297 -13.36 -2.98 2.58
CA LYS A 297 -14.65 -2.74 1.93
C LYS A 297 -14.59 -3.01 0.43
N PRO A 298 -15.71 -3.38 -0.21
CA PRO A 298 -15.79 -3.38 -1.66
C PRO A 298 -15.42 -2.00 -2.23
N MET A 299 -14.77 -1.98 -3.39
CA MET A 299 -14.60 -0.73 -4.14
C MET A 299 -15.95 -0.33 -4.74
N SER A 300 -16.33 0.93 -4.57
CA SER A 300 -17.49 1.55 -5.20
C SER A 300 -17.20 2.00 -6.63
#